data_c94038077dc9592fa283b4f9d5d606ae
#
_entry.id   c94038077dc9592fa283b4f9d5d606ae
#
_cell.length_a   1.000
_cell.length_b   1.000
_cell.length_c   1.000
_cell.angle_alpha   90.00
_cell.angle_beta   90.00
_cell.angle_gamma   90.00
#
_symmetry.space_group_name_H-M   'P 1'
#
loop_
_entity.id
_entity.type
_entity.pdbx_description
1 polymer ?
#
loop_
_entity_poly.entity_id
_entity_poly.type
_entity_poly.pdbx_seq_one_letter_code
_entity_poly.pdbx_strand_id
1 'polypeptide(L)'
;MAKQRFGINDAYRGSVGTVIGYQWRGQWCLRAKPRFVKNPRTEAQQRNRELFKQAVRFAGDLRIALRYGMREKALEAHMTDCNYFYHKNKDCFALEEGRLVVDYAGLRVSDGPVAPVGFATPAVEGREVTLAFEKNPLHMRAGFDDEVRLMAICPEENEMMMSGSVPRRGKSISITLPAHWEGREVHLYGFVTDYVGRASASTYIGMLMDGADDERELDRTEELALEDVASDNAVVGVAGGLEGGAVAHNKLGIRSHHALGAPHDGGDQLRE
;
A
#
# COMPACT_ATOMS: atom_id res chain seq x y z
N MET A 1 -7.95 19.99 -23.02
CA MET A 1 -9.26 19.40 -23.37
C MET A 1 -10.34 20.34 -22.88
N ALA A 2 -11.25 20.79 -23.74
CA ALA A 2 -12.32 21.70 -23.32
C ALA A 2 -13.54 20.86 -22.88
N LYS A 3 -14.18 21.27 -21.77
CA LYS A 3 -15.44 20.67 -21.29
C LYS A 3 -16.59 21.51 -21.83
N GLN A 4 -17.58 20.84 -22.38
CA GLN A 4 -18.78 21.50 -22.92
C GLN A 4 -19.89 21.43 -21.88
N ARG A 5 -20.51 22.57 -21.54
CA ARG A 5 -21.61 22.59 -20.59
C ARG A 5 -22.95 22.85 -21.27
N PHE A 6 -23.06 23.87 -22.10
CA PHE A 6 -24.24 24.25 -22.89
C PHE A 6 -23.77 25.13 -24.05
N GLY A 7 -24.46 25.11 -25.18
CA GLY A 7 -24.17 25.98 -26.30
C GLY A 7 -24.50 25.35 -27.66
N ILE A 8 -24.23 26.08 -28.74
CA ILE A 8 -24.50 25.70 -30.13
C ILE A 8 -23.95 24.29 -30.51
N ASN A 9 -22.89 23.82 -29.85
CA ASN A 9 -22.27 22.53 -30.09
C ASN A 9 -22.58 21.53 -28.97
N ASP A 10 -23.70 21.68 -28.29
CA ASP A 10 -24.06 20.82 -27.18
C ASP A 10 -24.28 19.38 -27.65
N ALA A 11 -23.75 18.43 -26.87
CA ALA A 11 -24.02 17.01 -26.95
C ALA A 11 -23.80 16.32 -28.32
N TYR A 12 -22.80 16.74 -29.13
CA TYR A 12 -22.49 15.98 -30.34
C TYR A 12 -21.32 15.01 -30.14
N ARG A 13 -21.37 13.87 -30.82
CA ARG A 13 -20.33 12.86 -30.86
C ARG A 13 -19.81 12.69 -32.29
N GLY A 14 -18.49 12.78 -32.46
CA GLY A 14 -17.86 12.60 -33.76
C GLY A 14 -16.96 13.76 -34.16
N SER A 15 -16.57 13.82 -35.43
CA SER A 15 -15.67 14.83 -35.97
C SER A 15 -16.42 15.82 -36.82
N VAL A 16 -16.31 17.11 -36.51
CA VAL A 16 -16.84 18.20 -37.29
C VAL A 16 -15.68 19.13 -37.64
N GLY A 17 -15.26 19.13 -38.91
CA GLY A 17 -14.10 19.89 -39.35
C GLY A 17 -12.83 19.55 -38.58
N THR A 18 -12.29 20.53 -37.86
CA THR A 18 -11.07 20.41 -37.06
C THR A 18 -11.33 20.05 -35.58
N VAL A 19 -12.59 19.78 -35.20
CA VAL A 19 -13.00 19.50 -33.83
C VAL A 19 -13.61 18.12 -33.72
N ILE A 20 -13.30 17.41 -32.63
CA ILE A 20 -13.88 16.11 -32.30
C ILE A 20 -14.64 16.28 -30.98
N GLY A 21 -15.95 15.98 -31.02
CA GLY A 21 -16.80 15.87 -29.85
C GLY A 21 -16.88 14.42 -29.38
N TYR A 22 -16.81 14.18 -28.07
CA TYR A 22 -16.98 12.86 -27.49
C TYR A 22 -17.44 12.96 -26.05
N GLN A 23 -18.05 11.89 -25.57
CA GLN A 23 -18.44 11.77 -24.17
C GLN A 23 -17.42 10.94 -23.41
N TRP A 24 -16.96 11.47 -22.28
CA TRP A 24 -16.08 10.77 -21.37
C TRP A 24 -16.70 10.77 -19.96
N ARG A 25 -17.10 9.58 -19.50
CA ARG A 25 -17.69 9.37 -18.16
C ARG A 25 -18.78 10.39 -17.80
N GLY A 26 -19.77 10.53 -18.67
CA GLY A 26 -20.87 11.47 -18.49
C GLY A 26 -20.57 12.92 -18.81
N GLN A 27 -19.31 13.28 -19.09
CA GLN A 27 -18.91 14.62 -19.49
C GLN A 27 -18.75 14.74 -21.01
N TRP A 28 -19.32 15.77 -21.58
CA TRP A 28 -19.10 16.12 -22.98
C TRP A 28 -17.78 16.88 -23.12
N CYS A 29 -16.92 16.39 -23.99
CA CYS A 29 -15.59 16.91 -24.20
C CYS A 29 -15.37 17.26 -25.67
N LEU A 30 -14.60 18.32 -25.90
CA LEU A 30 -14.15 18.73 -27.24
C LEU A 30 -12.63 18.68 -27.29
N ARG A 31 -12.09 18.22 -28.40
CA ARG A 31 -10.65 18.32 -28.71
C ARG A 31 -10.42 18.73 -30.15
N ALA A 32 -9.32 19.39 -30.40
CA ALA A 32 -8.87 19.64 -31.75
C ALA A 32 -8.44 18.30 -32.40
N LYS A 33 -8.77 18.14 -33.70
CA LYS A 33 -8.25 17.04 -34.51
C LYS A 33 -6.79 17.34 -34.84
N PRO A 34 -5.83 16.52 -34.39
CA PRO A 34 -4.43 16.76 -34.72
C PRO A 34 -4.21 16.58 -36.22
N ARG A 35 -3.56 17.54 -36.86
CA ARG A 35 -3.18 17.47 -38.27
C ARG A 35 -2.04 16.46 -38.51
N PHE A 36 -1.13 16.40 -37.55
CA PHE A 36 0.02 15.51 -37.54
C PHE A 36 0.35 15.11 -36.10
N VAL A 37 0.53 13.82 -35.90
CA VAL A 37 0.95 13.28 -34.58
C VAL A 37 2.39 12.83 -34.69
N LYS A 38 3.33 13.65 -34.21
CA LYS A 38 4.71 13.23 -34.02
C LYS A 38 4.74 12.29 -32.81
N ASN A 39 5.15 11.05 -33.02
CA ASN A 39 5.32 10.08 -31.94
C ASN A 39 6.81 9.80 -31.73
N PRO A 40 7.52 10.65 -30.99
CA PRO A 40 8.93 10.42 -30.71
C PRO A 40 9.07 9.16 -29.87
N ARG A 41 10.12 8.38 -30.17
CA ARG A 41 10.44 7.13 -29.46
C ARG A 41 11.72 7.33 -28.67
N THR A 42 11.76 8.37 -27.83
CA THR A 42 12.90 8.54 -26.92
C THR A 42 12.89 7.42 -25.88
N GLU A 43 14.06 7.04 -25.41
CA GLU A 43 14.24 5.98 -24.41
C GLU A 43 13.40 6.25 -23.16
N ALA A 44 13.42 7.49 -22.61
CA ALA A 44 12.60 7.89 -21.47
C ALA A 44 11.09 7.70 -21.72
N GLN A 45 10.61 8.00 -22.93
CA GLN A 45 9.20 7.79 -23.27
C GLN A 45 8.85 6.30 -23.39
N GLN A 46 9.76 5.49 -23.93
CA GLN A 46 9.56 4.05 -24.03
C GLN A 46 9.52 3.43 -22.61
N ARG A 47 10.46 3.82 -21.76
CA ARG A 47 10.49 3.40 -20.34
C ARG A 47 9.20 3.77 -19.61
N ASN A 48 8.73 5.02 -19.70
CA ASN A 48 7.49 5.45 -19.06
C ASN A 48 6.25 4.73 -19.61
N ARG A 49 6.21 4.40 -20.90
CA ARG A 49 5.11 3.63 -21.48
C ARG A 49 5.11 2.20 -20.97
N GLU A 50 6.28 1.58 -20.88
CA GLU A 50 6.40 0.21 -20.37
C GLU A 50 6.05 0.17 -18.86
N LEU A 51 6.54 1.10 -18.05
CA LEU A 51 6.16 1.24 -16.65
C LEU A 51 4.63 1.35 -16.50
N PHE A 52 4.02 2.29 -17.22
CA PHE A 52 2.57 2.47 -17.17
C PHE A 52 1.80 1.21 -17.61
N LYS A 53 2.25 0.55 -18.67
CA LYS A 53 1.62 -0.67 -19.16
C LYS A 53 1.65 -1.80 -18.12
N GLN A 54 2.79 -2.03 -17.47
CA GLN A 54 2.94 -3.07 -16.46
C GLN A 54 2.17 -2.72 -15.18
N ALA A 55 2.24 -1.47 -14.71
CA ALA A 55 1.49 -1.01 -13.54
C ALA A 55 -0.04 -1.07 -13.73
N VAL A 56 -0.54 -0.75 -14.94
CA VAL A 56 -1.99 -0.88 -15.23
C VAL A 56 -2.39 -2.35 -15.36
N ARG A 57 -1.51 -3.23 -15.83
CA ARG A 57 -1.77 -4.67 -15.82
C ARG A 57 -1.88 -5.18 -14.39
N PHE A 58 -0.92 -4.86 -13.54
CA PHE A 58 -0.98 -5.16 -12.10
C PHE A 58 -2.26 -4.63 -11.44
N ALA A 59 -2.67 -3.38 -11.73
CA ALA A 59 -3.95 -2.84 -11.28
C ALA A 59 -5.15 -3.65 -11.80
N GLY A 60 -5.03 -4.26 -12.97
CA GLY A 60 -6.05 -5.16 -13.53
C GLY A 60 -6.24 -6.42 -12.71
N ASP A 61 -5.14 -6.97 -12.19
CA ASP A 61 -5.16 -8.15 -11.33
C ASP A 61 -5.83 -7.85 -9.97
N LEU A 62 -5.68 -6.61 -9.48
CA LEU A 62 -6.34 -6.10 -8.27
C LEU A 62 -7.78 -5.61 -8.47
N ARG A 63 -8.37 -5.78 -9.65
CA ARG A 63 -9.63 -5.14 -10.09
C ARG A 63 -10.79 -5.31 -9.11
N ILE A 64 -10.91 -6.47 -8.49
CA ILE A 64 -12.00 -6.76 -7.54
C ILE A 64 -11.87 -5.87 -6.31
N ALA A 65 -10.68 -5.80 -5.70
CA ALA A 65 -10.41 -4.96 -4.54
C ALA A 65 -10.58 -3.47 -4.85
N LEU A 66 -10.04 -3.02 -5.99
CA LEU A 66 -10.13 -1.62 -6.41
C LEU A 66 -11.57 -1.16 -6.65
N ARG A 67 -12.45 -2.08 -7.01
CA ARG A 67 -13.88 -1.79 -7.16
C ARG A 67 -14.54 -1.43 -5.82
N TYR A 68 -14.10 -2.02 -4.71
CA TYR A 68 -14.54 -1.65 -3.37
C TYR A 68 -13.79 -0.44 -2.82
N GLY A 69 -12.47 -0.41 -3.01
CA GLY A 69 -11.60 0.54 -2.36
C GLY A 69 -11.46 1.90 -3.06
N MET A 70 -11.61 1.96 -4.40
CA MET A 70 -11.26 3.18 -5.16
C MET A 70 -12.38 3.75 -6.03
N ARG A 71 -13.49 3.02 -6.19
CA ARG A 71 -14.53 3.35 -7.18
C ARG A 71 -15.12 4.75 -7.01
N GLU A 72 -15.49 5.15 -5.79
CA GLU A 72 -16.08 6.47 -5.56
C GLU A 72 -15.13 7.58 -5.99
N LYS A 73 -13.89 7.53 -5.50
CA LYS A 73 -12.86 8.52 -5.81
C LYS A 73 -12.46 8.52 -7.29
N ALA A 74 -12.45 7.36 -7.92
CA ALA A 74 -12.23 7.25 -9.35
C ALA A 74 -13.37 7.92 -10.16
N LEU A 75 -14.62 7.75 -9.73
CA LEU A 75 -15.77 8.41 -10.35
C LEU A 75 -15.71 9.93 -10.18
N GLU A 76 -15.40 10.43 -8.97
CA GLU A 76 -15.20 11.87 -8.72
C GLU A 76 -14.08 12.45 -9.61
N ALA A 77 -12.99 11.70 -9.78
CA ALA A 77 -11.86 12.08 -10.62
C ALA A 77 -12.10 11.84 -12.12
N HIS A 78 -13.26 11.33 -12.52
CA HIS A 78 -13.58 10.92 -13.90
C HIS A 78 -12.56 9.92 -14.49
N MET A 79 -12.02 9.04 -13.66
CA MET A 79 -11.05 8.00 -14.04
C MET A 79 -11.65 6.60 -13.93
N THR A 80 -10.98 5.61 -14.52
CA THR A 80 -11.24 4.20 -14.20
C THR A 80 -10.59 3.87 -12.85
N ASP A 81 -11.07 2.84 -12.17
CA ASP A 81 -10.54 2.42 -10.88
C ASP A 81 -9.02 2.12 -10.99
N CYS A 82 -8.59 1.41 -12.05
CA CYS A 82 -7.17 1.12 -12.31
C CYS A 82 -6.35 2.38 -12.62
N ASN A 83 -6.90 3.34 -13.38
CA ASN A 83 -6.17 4.58 -13.67
C ASN A 83 -6.05 5.47 -12.42
N TYR A 84 -7.09 5.49 -11.58
CA TYR A 84 -7.04 6.21 -10.33
C TYR A 84 -6.04 5.57 -9.36
N PHE A 85 -6.03 4.24 -9.28
CA PHE A 85 -5.04 3.49 -8.51
C PHE A 85 -3.61 3.83 -8.95
N TYR A 86 -3.32 3.78 -10.26
CA TYR A 86 -2.02 4.18 -10.77
C TYR A 86 -1.67 5.63 -10.43
N HIS A 87 -2.63 6.55 -10.58
CA HIS A 87 -2.42 7.96 -10.25
C HIS A 87 -2.04 8.17 -8.78
N LYS A 88 -2.63 7.40 -7.87
CA LYS A 88 -2.34 7.48 -6.43
C LYS A 88 -1.02 6.83 -6.03
N ASN A 89 -0.60 5.81 -6.77
CA ASN A 89 0.54 4.97 -6.42
C ASN A 89 1.70 5.08 -7.42
N LYS A 90 1.76 6.13 -8.22
CA LYS A 90 2.79 6.26 -9.27
C LYS A 90 4.21 6.19 -8.72
N ASP A 91 4.43 6.65 -7.50
CA ASP A 91 5.72 6.71 -6.83
C ASP A 91 6.11 5.36 -6.18
N CYS A 92 5.15 4.42 -6.05
CA CYS A 92 5.37 3.05 -5.59
C CYS A 92 5.81 2.09 -6.71
N PHE A 93 5.87 2.57 -7.96
CA PHE A 93 6.21 1.75 -9.11
C PHE A 93 7.54 2.17 -9.72
N ALA A 94 8.44 1.23 -9.87
CA ALA A 94 9.71 1.41 -10.59
C ALA A 94 9.85 0.35 -11.68
N LEU A 95 10.71 0.61 -12.67
CA LEU A 95 11.09 -0.36 -13.68
C LEU A 95 12.57 -0.67 -13.54
N GLU A 96 12.89 -1.89 -13.15
CA GLU A 96 14.24 -2.40 -13.02
C GLU A 96 14.44 -3.54 -14.01
N GLU A 97 15.46 -3.46 -14.83
CA GLU A 97 15.76 -4.46 -15.86
C GLU A 97 14.56 -4.83 -16.75
N GLY A 98 13.63 -3.89 -16.96
CA GLY A 98 12.41 -4.11 -17.74
C GLY A 98 11.27 -4.80 -17.01
N ARG A 99 11.43 -5.09 -15.70
CA ARG A 99 10.40 -5.67 -14.83
C ARG A 99 9.84 -4.61 -13.88
N LEU A 100 8.56 -4.76 -13.56
CA LEU A 100 7.91 -3.90 -12.59
C LEU A 100 8.38 -4.27 -11.17
N VAL A 101 8.87 -3.28 -10.45
CA VAL A 101 9.14 -3.36 -9.02
C VAL A 101 8.09 -2.53 -8.30
N VAL A 102 7.49 -3.09 -7.26
CA VAL A 102 6.40 -2.48 -6.50
C VAL A 102 6.80 -2.30 -5.06
N ASP A 103 6.67 -1.09 -4.55
CA ASP A 103 6.74 -0.83 -3.10
C ASP A 103 5.38 -1.16 -2.47
N TYR A 104 5.26 -2.39 -1.98
CA TYR A 104 4.02 -2.87 -1.37
C TYR A 104 3.69 -2.14 -0.06
N ALA A 105 4.67 -1.71 0.71
CA ALA A 105 4.44 -1.00 1.97
C ALA A 105 3.83 0.39 1.76
N GLY A 106 4.24 1.08 0.69
CA GLY A 106 3.71 2.37 0.30
C GLY A 106 2.40 2.31 -0.48
N LEU A 107 1.99 1.12 -0.94
CA LEU A 107 0.86 0.94 -1.84
C LEU A 107 -0.48 1.23 -1.16
N ARG A 108 -1.31 2.05 -1.80
CA ARG A 108 -2.67 2.36 -1.37
C ARG A 108 -3.67 1.62 -2.24
N VAL A 109 -4.40 0.67 -1.66
CA VAL A 109 -5.41 -0.14 -2.35
C VAL A 109 -6.83 0.39 -2.19
N SER A 110 -7.03 1.31 -1.26
CA SER A 110 -8.29 2.05 -1.09
C SER A 110 -8.04 3.52 -0.73
N ASP A 111 -9.01 4.36 -1.06
CA ASP A 111 -8.98 5.80 -0.79
C ASP A 111 -10.42 6.32 -0.64
N GLY A 112 -10.67 7.06 0.42
CA GLY A 112 -11.98 7.66 0.65
C GLY A 112 -12.12 8.28 2.04
N PRO A 113 -13.33 8.80 2.34
CA PRO A 113 -13.58 9.59 3.52
C PRO A 113 -13.95 8.77 4.77
N VAL A 114 -14.18 7.47 4.65
CA VAL A 114 -14.57 6.62 5.79
C VAL A 114 -13.41 6.50 6.77
N ALA A 115 -13.68 6.48 8.07
CA ALA A 115 -12.64 6.32 9.08
C ALA A 115 -12.01 4.92 8.99
N PRO A 116 -10.68 4.78 8.93
CA PRO A 116 -10.03 3.49 8.98
C PRO A 116 -10.21 2.84 10.36
N VAL A 117 -9.86 1.57 10.48
CA VAL A 117 -9.71 0.85 11.75
C VAL A 117 -8.24 0.57 12.01
N GLY A 118 -7.84 0.50 13.28
CA GLY A 118 -6.53 0.02 13.68
C GLY A 118 -6.52 -1.51 13.69
N PHE A 119 -5.58 -2.13 12.99
CA PHE A 119 -5.38 -3.57 13.00
C PHE A 119 -4.28 -3.94 13.98
N ALA A 120 -4.49 -5.00 14.74
CA ALA A 120 -3.46 -5.62 15.58
C ALA A 120 -2.52 -6.48 14.72
N THR A 121 -1.46 -6.98 15.34
CA THR A 121 -0.56 -7.96 14.70
C THR A 121 -1.35 -9.19 14.24
N PRO A 122 -1.14 -9.68 13.01
CA PRO A 122 -1.82 -10.87 12.52
C PRO A 122 -1.45 -12.11 13.33
N ALA A 123 -2.45 -12.91 13.67
CA ALA A 123 -2.27 -14.26 14.19
C ALA A 123 -2.42 -15.24 13.02
N VAL A 124 -1.42 -16.09 12.81
CA VAL A 124 -1.38 -17.05 11.70
C VAL A 124 -1.52 -18.46 12.26
N GLU A 125 -2.54 -19.18 11.82
CA GLU A 125 -2.77 -20.57 12.17
C GLU A 125 -2.86 -21.39 10.87
N GLY A 126 -1.75 -22.00 10.47
CA GLY A 126 -1.64 -22.61 9.15
C GLY A 126 -1.91 -21.59 8.05
N ARG A 127 -2.97 -21.79 7.27
CA ARG A 127 -3.35 -20.90 6.17
C ARG A 127 -4.36 -19.82 6.55
N GLU A 128 -4.88 -19.84 7.78
CA GLU A 128 -5.82 -18.84 8.26
C GLU A 128 -5.08 -17.73 8.98
N VAL A 129 -5.28 -16.52 8.49
CA VAL A 129 -4.73 -15.29 9.07
C VAL A 129 -5.86 -14.53 9.72
N THR A 130 -5.81 -14.40 11.03
CA THR A 130 -6.81 -13.69 11.83
C THR A 130 -6.23 -12.38 12.36
N LEU A 131 -6.97 -11.29 12.19
CA LEU A 131 -6.63 -9.97 12.69
C LEU A 131 -7.71 -9.45 13.61
N ALA A 132 -7.32 -9.07 14.81
CA ALA A 132 -8.14 -8.24 15.67
C ALA A 132 -8.08 -6.80 15.17
N PHE A 133 -9.16 -6.06 15.33
CA PHE A 133 -9.19 -4.65 14.99
C PHE A 133 -9.93 -3.84 16.06
N GLU A 134 -9.48 -2.59 16.23
CA GLU A 134 -10.10 -1.68 17.20
C GLU A 134 -11.22 -0.90 16.55
N LYS A 135 -12.32 -0.81 17.27
CA LYS A 135 -13.41 0.10 16.93
C LYS A 135 -12.93 1.53 17.13
N ASN A 136 -13.17 2.40 16.17
CA ASN A 136 -12.98 3.84 16.34
C ASN A 136 -14.36 4.52 16.52
N PRO A 137 -14.97 4.44 17.71
CA PRO A 137 -16.36 4.81 17.93
C PRO A 137 -16.62 6.32 17.91
N LEU A 138 -15.59 7.13 18.05
CA LEU A 138 -15.72 8.58 18.20
C LEU A 138 -15.52 9.38 16.89
N HIS A 139 -15.31 8.72 15.78
CA HIS A 139 -15.13 9.40 14.51
C HIS A 139 -16.46 9.60 13.80
N MET A 140 -16.78 10.84 13.38
CA MET A 140 -18.05 11.18 12.72
C MET A 140 -18.35 10.42 11.41
N ARG A 141 -17.35 9.76 10.83
CA ARG A 141 -17.45 8.96 9.61
C ARG A 141 -17.20 7.46 9.87
N ALA A 142 -17.46 7.00 11.07
CA ALA A 142 -17.34 5.61 11.49
C ALA A 142 -18.73 5.08 11.85
N GLY A 143 -19.35 4.34 10.95
CA GLY A 143 -20.60 3.63 11.20
C GLY A 143 -20.35 2.29 11.87
N PHE A 144 -21.25 1.85 12.75
CA PHE A 144 -21.12 0.53 13.41
C PHE A 144 -21.26 -0.64 12.44
N ASP A 145 -22.01 -0.44 11.37
CA ASP A 145 -22.30 -1.43 10.35
C ASP A 145 -21.39 -1.29 9.12
N ASP A 146 -20.39 -0.37 9.15
CA ASP A 146 -19.39 -0.31 8.10
C ASP A 146 -18.66 -1.64 8.00
N GLU A 147 -18.37 -2.08 6.80
CA GLU A 147 -17.78 -3.38 6.51
C GLU A 147 -16.24 -3.28 6.48
N VAL A 148 -15.58 -3.99 7.37
CA VAL A 148 -14.13 -4.19 7.39
C VAL A 148 -13.79 -5.32 6.42
N ARG A 149 -12.75 -5.14 5.61
CA ARG A 149 -12.26 -6.10 4.62
C ARG A 149 -10.75 -6.21 4.70
N LEU A 150 -10.25 -7.43 4.46
CA LEU A 150 -8.83 -7.69 4.26
C LEU A 150 -8.57 -8.01 2.80
N MET A 151 -7.37 -7.66 2.37
CA MET A 151 -6.83 -8.03 1.08
C MET A 151 -5.41 -8.56 1.27
N ALA A 152 -5.12 -9.70 0.64
CA ALA A 152 -3.80 -10.29 0.56
C ALA A 152 -3.31 -10.24 -0.88
N ILE A 153 -2.05 -9.93 -1.08
CA ILE A 153 -1.37 -9.96 -2.39
C ILE A 153 -0.16 -10.88 -2.27
N CYS A 154 -0.05 -11.85 -3.18
CA CYS A 154 1.14 -12.66 -3.38
C CYS A 154 1.86 -12.17 -4.64
N PRO A 155 3.03 -11.52 -4.53
CA PRO A 155 3.77 -10.98 -5.67
C PRO A 155 4.24 -12.06 -6.63
N GLU A 156 4.69 -13.19 -6.12
CA GLU A 156 5.27 -14.29 -6.91
C GLU A 156 4.23 -14.93 -7.85
N GLU A 157 3.00 -15.10 -7.37
CA GLU A 157 1.91 -15.65 -8.17
C GLU A 157 1.17 -14.60 -9.00
N ASN A 158 1.42 -13.31 -8.76
CA ASN A 158 0.65 -12.20 -9.31
C ASN A 158 -0.85 -12.32 -9.01
N GLU A 159 -1.17 -12.84 -7.84
CA GLU A 159 -2.53 -13.08 -7.41
C GLU A 159 -2.91 -12.22 -6.21
N MET A 160 -4.20 -11.99 -6.07
CA MET A 160 -4.76 -11.34 -4.91
C MET A 160 -5.98 -12.08 -4.40
N MET A 161 -6.20 -12.03 -3.11
CA MET A 161 -7.37 -12.54 -2.44
C MET A 161 -8.00 -11.48 -1.54
N MET A 162 -9.33 -11.51 -1.43
CA MET A 162 -10.08 -10.70 -0.46
C MET A 162 -10.80 -11.61 0.54
N SER A 163 -10.85 -11.17 1.79
CA SER A 163 -11.70 -11.79 2.80
C SER A 163 -13.19 -11.53 2.52
N GLY A 164 -14.05 -12.24 3.20
CA GLY A 164 -15.40 -11.78 3.46
C GLY A 164 -15.42 -10.45 4.19
N SER A 165 -16.57 -9.81 4.31
CA SER A 165 -16.73 -8.58 5.09
C SER A 165 -17.21 -8.89 6.51
N VAL A 166 -16.72 -8.11 7.47
CA VAL A 166 -17.14 -8.17 8.87
C VAL A 166 -17.57 -6.76 9.29
N PRO A 167 -18.71 -6.59 9.96
CA PRO A 167 -19.12 -5.26 10.41
C PRO A 167 -18.13 -4.69 11.44
N ARG A 168 -17.91 -3.36 11.41
CA ARG A 168 -17.00 -2.64 12.31
C ARG A 168 -17.26 -2.95 13.79
N ARG A 169 -18.50 -3.27 14.17
CA ARG A 169 -18.84 -3.72 15.54
C ARG A 169 -18.25 -5.08 15.91
N GLY A 170 -17.76 -5.86 14.93
CA GLY A 170 -16.99 -7.08 15.14
C GLY A 170 -15.69 -6.79 15.86
N LYS A 171 -14.96 -7.83 16.21
CA LYS A 171 -13.68 -7.71 16.94
C LYS A 171 -12.50 -8.22 16.12
N SER A 172 -12.76 -9.11 15.19
CA SER A 172 -11.76 -9.77 14.38
C SER A 172 -12.30 -10.08 12.99
N ILE A 173 -11.38 -10.25 12.07
CA ILE A 173 -11.62 -10.66 10.70
C ILE A 173 -10.55 -11.67 10.30
N SER A 174 -10.93 -12.71 9.55
CA SER A 174 -9.97 -13.70 9.06
C SER A 174 -9.98 -13.79 7.54
N ILE A 175 -8.86 -14.25 6.99
CA ILE A 175 -8.69 -14.57 5.58
C ILE A 175 -7.95 -15.90 5.49
N THR A 176 -8.45 -16.83 4.66
CA THR A 176 -7.79 -18.12 4.43
C THR A 176 -6.97 -18.02 3.15
N LEU A 177 -5.66 -18.15 3.25
CA LEU A 177 -4.76 -18.08 2.11
C LEU A 177 -4.82 -19.36 1.27
N PRO A 178 -4.63 -19.29 -0.06
CA PRO A 178 -4.56 -20.45 -0.94
C PRO A 178 -3.37 -21.34 -0.57
N ALA A 179 -3.49 -22.66 -0.77
CA ALA A 179 -2.43 -23.60 -0.44
C ALA A 179 -1.15 -23.39 -1.27
N HIS A 180 -1.27 -22.87 -2.49
CA HIS A 180 -0.11 -22.61 -3.35
C HIS A 180 0.67 -21.31 -2.99
N TRP A 181 0.21 -20.56 -1.98
CA TRP A 181 0.93 -19.41 -1.42
C TRP A 181 1.79 -19.78 -0.21
N GLU A 182 1.75 -21.03 0.24
CA GLU A 182 2.55 -21.53 1.34
C GLU A 182 4.06 -21.35 1.06
N GLY A 183 4.80 -20.80 2.02
CA GLY A 183 6.21 -20.47 1.87
C GLY A 183 6.52 -19.24 1.00
N ARG A 184 5.52 -18.42 0.65
CA ARG A 184 5.68 -17.23 -0.20
C ARG A 184 5.45 -15.96 0.55
N GLU A 185 6.01 -14.88 0.03
CA GLU A 185 5.77 -13.54 0.52
C GLU A 185 4.32 -13.09 0.25
N VAL A 186 3.60 -12.70 1.30
CA VAL A 186 2.22 -12.23 1.22
C VAL A 186 2.06 -10.89 1.92
N HIS A 187 1.62 -9.88 1.19
CA HIS A 187 1.34 -8.54 1.74
C HIS A 187 -0.13 -8.40 2.12
N LEU A 188 -0.38 -7.94 3.34
CA LEU A 188 -1.72 -7.74 3.88
C LEU A 188 -2.11 -6.27 3.95
N TYR A 189 -3.35 -6.00 3.54
CA TYR A 189 -3.98 -4.69 3.63
C TYR A 189 -5.35 -4.81 4.24
N GLY A 190 -5.74 -3.80 5.00
CA GLY A 190 -7.08 -3.67 5.53
C GLY A 190 -7.72 -2.35 5.16
N PHE A 191 -9.02 -2.34 4.91
CA PHE A 191 -9.80 -1.13 4.67
C PHE A 191 -11.26 -1.34 5.06
N VAL A 192 -11.98 -0.26 5.13
CA VAL A 192 -13.39 -0.25 5.54
C VAL A 192 -14.25 0.35 4.43
N THR A 193 -15.44 -0.17 4.23
CA THR A 193 -16.43 0.38 3.31
C THR A 193 -17.74 0.65 4.06
N ASP A 194 -18.39 1.78 3.78
CA ASP A 194 -19.71 2.08 4.33
C ASP A 194 -20.84 1.49 3.47
N TYR A 195 -22.07 1.64 3.94
CA TYR A 195 -23.27 1.13 3.27
C TYR A 195 -23.55 1.82 1.90
N VAL A 196 -22.96 2.97 1.65
CA VAL A 196 -23.08 3.70 0.37
C VAL A 196 -22.00 3.21 -0.64
N GLY A 197 -20.97 2.48 -0.17
CA GLY A 197 -19.86 1.99 -0.96
C GLY A 197 -18.67 2.96 -1.00
N ARG A 198 -18.60 3.92 -0.04
CA ARG A 198 -17.41 4.76 0.16
C ARG A 198 -16.40 3.97 0.98
N ALA A 199 -15.12 4.13 0.66
CA ALA A 199 -14.05 3.44 1.35
C ALA A 199 -13.31 4.34 2.36
N SER A 200 -12.51 3.71 3.22
CA SER A 200 -11.47 4.37 3.98
C SER A 200 -10.15 4.38 3.19
N ALA A 201 -9.16 5.14 3.66
CA ALA A 201 -7.78 4.85 3.28
C ALA A 201 -7.39 3.43 3.70
N SER A 202 -6.58 2.75 2.89
CA SER A 202 -6.06 1.42 3.25
C SER A 202 -4.94 1.54 4.28
N THR A 203 -4.88 0.56 5.16
CA THR A 203 -3.78 0.35 6.10
C THR A 203 -2.97 -0.84 5.61
N TYR A 204 -1.67 -0.66 5.40
CA TYR A 204 -0.74 -1.76 5.22
C TYR A 204 -0.51 -2.41 6.59
N ILE A 205 -0.76 -3.71 6.69
CA ILE A 205 -0.70 -4.44 7.97
C ILE A 205 0.68 -5.06 8.15
N GLY A 206 1.27 -5.55 7.08
CA GLY A 206 2.58 -6.16 7.08
C GLY A 206 2.75 -7.20 5.99
N MET A 207 3.93 -7.76 5.96
CA MET A 207 4.30 -8.89 5.13
C MET A 207 4.27 -10.15 5.99
N LEU A 208 3.65 -11.20 5.49
CA LEU A 208 3.73 -12.54 6.05
C LEU A 208 4.74 -13.31 5.22
N MET A 209 5.67 -13.96 5.90
CA MET A 209 6.49 -15.06 5.35
C MET A 209 6.13 -16.28 6.16
N ASP A 210 5.85 -17.39 5.51
CA ASP A 210 5.54 -18.62 6.21
C ASP A 210 6.78 -19.09 6.97
N GLY A 211 6.61 -19.40 8.25
CA GLY A 211 7.65 -19.48 9.28
C GLY A 211 8.68 -20.59 9.13
N ALA A 212 9.47 -20.57 8.06
CA ALA A 212 10.67 -21.39 7.96
C ALA A 212 11.93 -20.72 8.54
N ASP A 213 11.85 -19.42 8.89
CA ASP A 213 13.04 -18.66 9.32
C ASP A 213 13.16 -18.48 10.84
N ASP A 214 12.07 -18.59 11.60
CA ASP A 214 12.13 -18.47 13.07
C ASP A 214 12.86 -19.67 13.71
N GLU A 215 12.74 -20.88 13.16
CA GLU A 215 13.49 -22.04 13.66
C GLU A 215 14.99 -21.98 13.30
N ARG A 216 15.35 -21.40 12.14
CA ARG A 216 16.75 -21.25 11.73
C ARG A 216 17.48 -20.12 12.46
N GLU A 217 16.75 -19.08 12.89
CA GLU A 217 17.35 -17.99 13.67
C GLU A 217 17.51 -18.36 15.14
N LEU A 218 16.60 -19.18 15.69
CA LEU A 218 16.73 -19.79 17.01
C LEU A 218 17.88 -20.83 17.05
N ASP A 219 17.99 -21.72 16.05
CA ASP A 219 19.10 -22.67 15.94
C ASP A 219 20.45 -21.96 15.79
N ARG A 220 20.50 -20.88 15.03
CA ARG A 220 21.73 -20.10 14.82
C ARG A 220 22.15 -19.32 16.06
N THR A 221 21.20 -18.81 16.84
CA THR A 221 21.47 -18.16 18.13
C THR A 221 21.89 -19.15 19.22
N GLU A 222 21.33 -20.36 19.22
CA GLU A 222 21.77 -21.43 20.12
C GLU A 222 23.18 -21.96 19.74
N GLU A 223 23.48 -22.09 18.43
CA GLU A 223 24.79 -22.52 17.96
C GLU A 223 25.90 -21.49 18.27
N LEU A 224 25.61 -20.19 18.09
CA LEU A 224 26.54 -19.12 18.49
C LEU A 224 26.73 -19.01 20.00
N ALA A 225 25.68 -19.27 20.80
CA ALA A 225 25.78 -19.27 22.25
C ALA A 225 26.58 -20.49 22.78
N LEU A 226 26.54 -21.61 22.08
CA LEU A 226 27.35 -22.78 22.41
C LEU A 226 28.83 -22.63 22.02
N GLU A 227 29.13 -21.90 20.94
CA GLU A 227 30.50 -21.59 20.55
C GLU A 227 31.16 -20.62 21.51
N ASP A 228 30.44 -19.58 22.01
CA ASP A 228 30.96 -18.64 23.02
C ASP A 228 31.25 -19.33 24.35
N VAL A 229 30.42 -20.28 24.80
CA VAL A 229 30.66 -21.08 26.02
C VAL A 229 31.84 -22.03 25.85
N ALA A 230 32.09 -22.54 24.64
CA ALA A 230 33.22 -23.43 24.36
C ALA A 230 34.55 -22.65 24.31
N SER A 231 34.55 -21.38 23.87
CA SER A 231 35.74 -20.54 23.81
C SER A 231 36.19 -20.05 25.19
N ASP A 232 35.23 -19.76 26.08
CA ASP A 232 35.53 -19.32 27.46
C ASP A 232 36.10 -20.41 28.35
N ASN A 233 35.80 -21.70 28.08
CA ASN A 233 36.36 -22.83 28.81
C ASN A 233 37.80 -23.24 28.39
N ALA A 234 38.31 -22.66 27.30
CA ALA A 234 39.67 -22.97 26.81
C ALA A 234 40.77 -22.04 27.41
N VAL A 235 40.39 -21.01 28.19
CA VAL A 235 41.33 -19.99 28.73
C VAL A 235 41.48 -20.04 30.27
N VAL A 236 40.88 -20.97 30.97
CA VAL A 236 41.06 -21.11 32.42
C VAL A 236 42.06 -22.19 32.76
N GLY A 237 43.32 -21.88 32.54
CA GLY A 237 44.47 -22.62 33.06
C GLY A 237 45.62 -21.66 33.23
N VAL A 238 45.92 -21.30 34.49
CA VAL A 238 47.11 -20.66 35.07
C VAL A 238 46.98 -19.25 35.62
N ALA A 239 47.16 -19.22 36.93
CA ALA A 239 47.66 -18.17 37.81
C ALA A 239 46.68 -17.20 38.51
N GLY A 240 46.67 -17.40 39.79
CA GLY A 240 46.01 -16.66 40.83
C GLY A 240 46.48 -15.19 41.06
N GLY A 241 45.70 -14.53 41.87
CA GLY A 241 46.11 -13.29 42.56
C GLY A 241 45.06 -12.19 42.66
N LEU A 242 44.34 -12.17 43.76
CA LEU A 242 43.98 -10.99 44.60
C LEU A 242 43.36 -9.70 43.99
N GLU A 243 42.23 -9.35 44.62
CA GLU A 243 41.74 -8.02 45.05
C GLU A 243 40.84 -7.17 44.12
N GLY A 244 39.67 -6.81 44.69
CA GLY A 244 39.16 -5.44 44.65
C GLY A 244 38.00 -5.11 43.77
N GLY A 245 36.82 -5.09 44.36
CA GLY A 245 35.62 -4.33 44.12
C GLY A 245 35.46 -3.33 43.00
N ALA A 246 34.35 -3.36 42.32
CA ALA A 246 33.49 -2.21 42.03
C ALA A 246 32.23 -2.62 41.25
N VAL A 247 31.12 -2.21 41.78
CA VAL A 247 29.80 -2.31 41.15
C VAL A 247 29.70 -1.26 40.06
N ALA A 248 29.43 -1.67 38.85
CA ALA A 248 29.09 -0.74 37.79
C ALA A 248 27.70 -1.04 37.21
N HIS A 249 26.80 -0.12 37.48
CA HIS A 249 25.46 -0.05 36.85
C HIS A 249 25.59 0.18 35.35
N ASN A 250 25.04 -0.69 34.55
CA ASN A 250 24.93 -0.47 33.13
C ASN A 250 23.54 0.09 32.79
N LYS A 251 23.51 1.38 32.43
CA LYS A 251 22.34 2.09 31.91
C LYS A 251 22.17 1.78 30.42
N LEU A 252 21.10 1.13 30.07
CA LEU A 252 20.62 1.04 28.67
C LEU A 252 20.16 2.42 28.21
N GLY A 253 20.88 2.99 27.24
CA GLY A 253 20.51 4.23 26.58
C GLY A 253 19.67 3.98 25.32
N ILE A 254 18.40 4.31 25.42
CA ILE A 254 17.50 4.39 24.27
C ILE A 254 17.79 5.70 23.54
N ARG A 255 18.21 5.63 22.26
CA ARG A 255 18.31 6.82 21.41
C ARG A 255 17.01 7.00 20.63
N SER A 256 16.24 8.00 21.01
CA SER A 256 15.15 8.55 20.21
C SER A 256 15.70 9.64 19.29
N HIS A 257 15.54 9.50 17.99
CA HIS A 257 15.78 10.57 17.03
C HIS A 257 14.51 11.43 16.91
N HIS A 258 14.56 12.61 17.53
CA HIS A 258 13.65 13.72 17.22
C HIS A 258 14.30 14.57 16.12
N ALA A 259 13.65 14.65 14.97
CA ALA A 259 13.94 15.66 13.96
C ALA A 259 12.97 16.84 14.18
N LEU A 260 13.53 17.96 14.64
CA LEU A 260 12.86 19.25 14.70
C LEU A 260 12.97 19.92 13.31
N GLY A 261 11.84 20.12 12.66
CA GLY A 261 11.71 21.02 11.50
C GLY A 261 11.24 22.38 11.97
N ALA A 262 12.04 23.40 11.72
CA ALA A 262 11.72 24.78 12.04
C ALA A 262 10.71 25.39 11.04
N PRO A 263 9.91 26.40 11.45
CA PRO A 263 8.96 27.07 10.58
C PRO A 263 9.67 28.13 9.74
N HIS A 264 9.37 28.19 8.46
CA HIS A 264 9.71 29.31 7.57
C HIS A 264 8.59 30.33 7.61
N ASP A 265 8.92 31.47 8.19
CA ASP A 265 8.20 32.75 8.16
C ASP A 265 8.65 33.49 6.89
N GLY A 266 7.72 34.16 6.24
CA GLY A 266 8.04 35.01 5.08
C GLY A 266 6.79 35.40 4.31
N GLY A 267 6.10 36.44 4.67
CA GLY A 267 6.38 37.75 4.15
C GLY A 267 5.39 38.12 3.05
N ASP A 268 4.32 38.72 3.44
CA ASP A 268 3.38 39.58 2.73
C ASP A 268 4.08 40.58 1.79
N GLN A 269 3.67 40.64 0.52
CA GLN A 269 3.72 41.87 -0.26
C GLN A 269 2.58 41.93 -1.30
N LEU A 270 1.64 42.78 -0.99
CA LEU A 270 0.70 43.42 -1.90
C LEU A 270 1.44 44.21 -2.99
N ARG A 271 1.03 44.10 -4.25
CA ARG A 271 1.03 45.18 -5.24
C ARG A 271 0.04 44.90 -6.38
N GLU A 272 -0.91 45.79 -6.48
CA GLU A 272 -1.60 46.37 -7.67
C GLU A 272 -1.92 45.44 -8.86
#